data_18710dde3965310ab6d3830a94808946
#
_entry.id   18710dde3965310ab6d3830a94808946
#
_cell.length_a   1.000
_cell.length_b   1.000
_cell.length_c   1.000
_cell.angle_alpha   90.00
_cell.angle_beta   90.00
_cell.angle_gamma   90.00
#
_symmetry.space_group_name_H-M   'P 1'
#
loop_
_entity.id
_entity.type
_entity.pdbx_description
1 polymer ?
#
loop_
_entity_poly.entity_id
_entity_poly.type
_entity_poly.pdbx_seq_one_letter_code
_entity_poly.pdbx_strand_id
1 'polypeptide(L)'
;NMELVNQARQSAAKVADDVQVFIDQHTTVTVERAVCRLLGIDGVNDMDVPMPNVVVDHLLAVSLLPAGAAWAIGNAMVETGKDPQAVAEAVDSGELDLSKVPAHSDEEIRAVIDPVVRATVERINKNVAKRNAYLKEWGDREGPYLYIIVATGNIYEDIIQAKAGAKQGADIIAVIRTTGQSLLDYVPYGATTEGFGG
;
A
#
# COMPACT_ATOMS: atom_id res chain seq x y z
N ASN A 1 12.99 -0.77 -37.84
CA ASN A 1 11.93 -1.57 -38.49
C ASN A 1 10.83 -1.84 -37.42
N MET A 2 9.65 -1.23 -37.62
CA MET A 2 8.51 -1.35 -36.67
C MET A 2 7.98 -2.79 -36.58
N GLU A 3 8.11 -3.54 -37.64
CA GLU A 3 7.68 -4.95 -37.65
C GLU A 3 8.50 -5.81 -36.67
N LEU A 4 9.81 -5.65 -36.65
CA LEU A 4 10.68 -6.33 -35.68
C LEU A 4 10.38 -5.91 -34.24
N VAL A 5 10.06 -4.63 -34.03
CA VAL A 5 9.66 -4.13 -32.70
C VAL A 5 8.35 -4.77 -32.27
N ASN A 6 7.39 -4.90 -33.16
CA ASN A 6 6.10 -5.53 -32.84
C ASN A 6 6.26 -7.04 -32.57
N GLN A 7 7.10 -7.73 -33.34
CA GLN A 7 7.42 -9.14 -33.10
C GLN A 7 8.09 -9.33 -31.73
N ALA A 8 9.05 -8.46 -31.39
CA ALA A 8 9.70 -8.50 -30.06
C ALA A 8 8.69 -8.24 -28.91
N ARG A 9 7.78 -7.28 -29.07
CA ARG A 9 6.72 -7.02 -28.10
C ARG A 9 5.78 -8.20 -27.92
N GLN A 10 5.35 -8.85 -29.02
CA GLN A 10 4.50 -10.04 -28.94
C GLN A 10 5.20 -11.21 -28.23
N SER A 11 6.51 -11.41 -28.51
CA SER A 11 7.27 -12.44 -27.82
C SER A 11 7.44 -12.14 -26.34
N ALA A 12 7.71 -10.88 -25.99
CA ALA A 12 7.81 -10.45 -24.60
C ALA A 12 6.46 -10.57 -23.86
N ALA A 13 5.34 -10.21 -24.50
CA ALA A 13 4.01 -10.35 -23.93
C ALA A 13 3.69 -11.82 -23.59
N LYS A 14 4.02 -12.76 -24.50
CA LYS A 14 3.80 -14.17 -24.23
C LYS A 14 4.58 -14.68 -23.01
N VAL A 15 5.84 -14.27 -22.86
CA VAL A 15 6.64 -14.62 -21.68
C VAL A 15 6.04 -13.98 -20.42
N ALA A 16 5.58 -12.72 -20.51
CA ALA A 16 4.94 -12.04 -19.39
C ALA A 16 3.64 -12.73 -18.96
N ASP A 17 2.83 -13.18 -19.90
CA ASP A 17 1.59 -13.91 -19.61
C ASP A 17 1.88 -15.23 -18.87
N ASP A 18 2.90 -15.99 -19.28
CA ASP A 18 3.30 -17.22 -18.60
C ASP A 18 3.79 -16.96 -17.16
N VAL A 19 4.55 -15.88 -16.96
CA VAL A 19 5.01 -15.44 -15.63
C VAL A 19 3.84 -14.95 -14.79
N GLN A 20 2.87 -14.24 -15.38
CA GLN A 20 1.70 -13.73 -14.67
C GLN A 20 0.86 -14.87 -14.08
N VAL A 21 0.68 -15.97 -14.81
CA VAL A 21 0.00 -17.17 -14.29
C VAL A 21 0.67 -17.70 -13.02
N PHE A 22 2.00 -17.69 -12.97
CA PHE A 22 2.73 -18.08 -11.77
C PHE A 22 2.54 -17.06 -10.63
N ILE A 23 2.63 -15.78 -10.93
CA ILE A 23 2.44 -14.70 -9.93
C ILE A 23 1.04 -14.79 -9.32
N ASP A 24 0.01 -15.01 -10.13
CA ASP A 24 -1.39 -15.05 -9.68
C ASP A 24 -1.68 -16.24 -8.73
N GLN A 25 -0.81 -17.23 -8.69
CA GLN A 25 -0.90 -18.38 -7.78
C GLN A 25 -0.15 -18.17 -6.46
N HIS A 26 0.57 -17.07 -6.31
CA HIS A 26 1.45 -16.83 -5.17
C HIS A 26 1.23 -15.43 -4.62
N THR A 27 1.40 -15.28 -3.31
CA THR A 27 1.41 -13.98 -2.68
C THR A 27 2.82 -13.55 -2.31
N THR A 28 2.99 -12.27 -1.99
CA THR A 28 4.25 -11.67 -1.54
C THR A 28 4.00 -10.80 -0.32
N VAL A 29 5.06 -10.49 0.42
CA VAL A 29 4.97 -9.55 1.56
C VAL A 29 4.38 -8.20 1.15
N THR A 30 4.69 -7.70 -0.03
CA THR A 30 4.15 -6.42 -0.54
C THR A 30 2.64 -6.50 -0.79
N VAL A 31 2.17 -7.59 -1.37
CA VAL A 31 0.73 -7.83 -1.58
C VAL A 31 0.01 -7.89 -0.25
N GLU A 32 0.52 -8.67 0.69
CA GLU A 32 -0.13 -8.85 2.00
C GLU A 32 -0.11 -7.57 2.85
N ARG A 33 0.91 -6.72 2.74
CA ARG A 33 0.90 -5.38 3.32
C ARG A 33 -0.20 -4.49 2.73
N ALA A 34 -0.42 -4.57 1.41
CA ALA A 34 -1.53 -3.87 0.77
C ALA A 34 -2.89 -4.41 1.22
N VAL A 35 -3.01 -5.73 1.43
CA VAL A 35 -4.21 -6.36 2.03
C VAL A 35 -4.45 -5.84 3.45
N CYS A 36 -3.42 -5.78 4.31
CA CYS A 36 -3.56 -5.20 5.64
C CYS A 36 -4.09 -3.76 5.59
N ARG A 37 -3.59 -2.93 4.67
CA ARG A 37 -4.09 -1.56 4.48
C ARG A 37 -5.54 -1.54 3.97
N LEU A 38 -5.92 -2.48 3.12
CA LEU A 38 -7.30 -2.63 2.67
C LEU A 38 -8.23 -2.99 3.83
N LEU A 39 -7.74 -3.76 4.80
CA LEU A 39 -8.44 -4.07 6.05
C LEU A 39 -8.44 -2.90 7.05
N GLY A 40 -7.85 -1.76 6.70
CA GLY A 40 -7.84 -0.56 7.53
C GLY A 40 -6.75 -0.53 8.60
N ILE A 41 -5.78 -1.44 8.54
CA ILE A 41 -4.62 -1.41 9.44
C ILE A 41 -3.70 -0.28 8.99
N ASP A 42 -3.39 0.64 9.90
CA ASP A 42 -2.65 1.86 9.64
C ASP A 42 -1.74 2.23 10.82
N GLY A 43 -0.96 3.30 10.66
CA GLY A 43 -0.07 3.79 11.70
C GLY A 43 1.22 2.99 11.84
N VAL A 44 1.91 3.25 12.93
CA VAL A 44 3.21 2.67 13.28
C VAL A 44 3.21 2.22 14.74
N ASN A 45 4.08 1.30 15.09
CA ASN A 45 4.34 0.92 16.49
C ASN A 45 5.33 1.88 17.17
N ASP A 46 5.70 1.59 18.41
CA ASP A 46 6.64 2.39 19.22
C ASP A 46 8.06 2.49 18.62
N MET A 47 8.39 1.64 17.65
CA MET A 47 9.67 1.65 16.93
C MET A 47 9.56 2.26 15.53
N ASP A 48 8.48 3.00 15.23
CA ASP A 48 8.18 3.59 13.93
C ASP A 48 8.05 2.57 12.78
N VAL A 49 7.78 1.29 13.10
CA VAL A 49 7.52 0.26 12.09
C VAL A 49 6.04 0.32 11.69
N PRO A 50 5.71 0.40 10.40
CA PRO A 50 4.31 0.37 9.95
C PRO A 50 3.57 -0.88 10.41
N MET A 51 2.37 -0.71 10.99
CA MET A 51 1.57 -1.83 11.50
C MET A 51 1.27 -2.92 10.46
N PRO A 52 1.04 -2.62 9.16
CA PRO A 52 0.96 -3.64 8.12
C PRO A 52 2.22 -4.51 8.02
N ASN A 53 3.41 -3.92 8.24
CA ASN A 53 4.66 -4.67 8.20
C ASN A 53 4.77 -5.61 9.40
N VAL A 54 4.41 -5.14 10.59
CA VAL A 54 4.39 -5.96 11.83
C VAL A 54 3.57 -7.23 11.61
N VAL A 55 2.36 -7.10 11.08
CA VAL A 55 1.49 -8.25 10.80
C VAL A 55 2.10 -9.19 9.77
N VAL A 56 2.59 -8.65 8.66
CA VAL A 56 3.12 -9.47 7.55
C VAL A 56 4.43 -10.14 7.93
N ASP A 57 5.30 -9.45 8.68
CA ASP A 57 6.55 -10.02 9.18
C ASP A 57 6.26 -11.15 10.20
N HIS A 58 5.22 -11.01 11.04
CA HIS A 58 4.75 -12.10 11.90
C HIS A 58 4.26 -13.30 11.06
N LEU A 59 3.40 -13.08 10.05
CA LEU A 59 2.94 -14.15 9.16
C LEU A 59 4.07 -14.88 8.46
N LEU A 60 5.09 -14.15 8.03
CA LEU A 60 6.29 -14.72 7.42
C LEU A 60 7.06 -15.58 8.42
N ALA A 61 7.27 -15.07 9.63
CA ALA A 61 8.01 -15.77 10.69
C ALA A 61 7.34 -17.09 11.11
N VAL A 62 5.99 -17.14 11.11
CA VAL A 62 5.23 -18.34 11.47
C VAL A 62 4.80 -19.20 10.26
N SER A 63 5.32 -18.89 9.06
CA SER A 63 5.04 -19.60 7.81
C SER A 63 3.57 -19.59 7.38
N LEU A 64 2.80 -18.60 7.77
CA LEU A 64 1.40 -18.40 7.40
C LEU A 64 1.20 -17.44 6.21
N LEU A 65 2.28 -16.82 5.69
CA LEU A 65 2.18 -15.88 4.58
C LEU A 65 1.41 -16.44 3.37
N PRO A 66 1.60 -17.72 2.96
CA PRO A 66 0.83 -18.28 1.84
C PRO A 66 -0.68 -18.38 2.05
N ALA A 67 -1.15 -18.38 3.29
CA ALA A 67 -2.58 -18.36 3.60
C ALA A 67 -3.21 -16.98 3.39
N GLY A 68 -2.38 -15.93 3.41
CA GLY A 68 -2.78 -14.55 3.23
C GLY A 68 -3.20 -13.84 4.52
N ALA A 69 -2.92 -12.53 4.57
CA ALA A 69 -3.24 -11.69 5.73
C ALA A 69 -4.74 -11.61 6.00
N ALA A 70 -5.57 -11.55 4.96
CA ALA A 70 -7.03 -11.49 5.13
C ALA A 70 -7.59 -12.73 5.83
N TRP A 71 -7.05 -13.92 5.49
CA TRP A 71 -7.44 -15.16 6.15
C TRP A 71 -7.00 -15.18 7.62
N ALA A 72 -5.75 -14.84 7.89
CA ALA A 72 -5.20 -14.87 9.24
C ALA A 72 -5.87 -13.84 10.17
N ILE A 73 -6.02 -12.60 9.71
CA ILE A 73 -6.70 -11.52 10.45
C ILE A 73 -8.18 -11.85 10.61
N GLY A 74 -8.84 -12.37 9.57
CA GLY A 74 -10.24 -12.76 9.62
C GLY A 74 -10.52 -13.81 10.70
N ASN A 75 -9.70 -14.85 10.78
CA ASN A 75 -9.78 -15.85 11.85
C ASN A 75 -9.62 -15.18 13.23
N ALA A 76 -8.63 -14.30 13.37
CA ALA A 76 -8.38 -13.59 14.64
C ALA A 76 -9.56 -12.67 15.03
N MET A 77 -10.18 -12.00 14.05
CA MET A 77 -11.38 -11.17 14.28
C MET A 77 -12.56 -12.01 14.75
N VAL A 78 -12.81 -13.17 14.13
CA VAL A 78 -13.90 -14.07 14.53
C VAL A 78 -13.65 -14.59 15.94
N GLU A 79 -12.44 -15.05 16.24
CA GLU A 79 -12.10 -15.64 17.54
C GLU A 79 -12.12 -14.62 18.68
N THR A 80 -11.60 -13.41 18.45
CA THR A 80 -11.38 -12.42 19.51
C THR A 80 -12.46 -11.34 19.59
N GLY A 81 -13.25 -11.16 18.52
CA GLY A 81 -14.18 -10.05 18.39
C GLY A 81 -13.49 -8.67 18.20
N LYS A 82 -12.16 -8.65 18.03
CA LYS A 82 -11.40 -7.42 17.81
C LYS A 82 -11.55 -6.96 16.36
N ASP A 83 -11.43 -5.65 16.10
CA ASP A 83 -11.29 -5.12 14.75
C ASP A 83 -9.86 -5.37 14.20
N PRO A 84 -9.62 -5.17 12.89
CA PRO A 84 -8.31 -5.46 12.30
C PRO A 84 -7.15 -4.67 12.90
N GLN A 85 -7.37 -3.43 13.30
CA GLN A 85 -6.34 -2.60 13.92
C GLN A 85 -5.98 -3.14 15.30
N ALA A 86 -6.97 -3.48 16.13
CA ALA A 86 -6.75 -4.08 17.44
C ALA A 86 -6.12 -5.49 17.35
N VAL A 87 -6.40 -6.25 16.29
CA VAL A 87 -5.69 -7.51 16.00
C VAL A 87 -4.21 -7.23 15.73
N ALA A 88 -3.89 -6.24 14.89
CA ALA A 88 -2.51 -5.89 14.57
C ALA A 88 -1.73 -5.41 15.82
N GLU A 89 -2.35 -4.59 16.67
CA GLU A 89 -1.77 -4.14 17.95
C GLU A 89 -1.54 -5.30 18.92
N ALA A 90 -2.44 -6.28 18.96
CA ALA A 90 -2.28 -7.48 19.77
C ALA A 90 -1.14 -8.39 19.26
N VAL A 91 -0.90 -8.40 17.95
CA VAL A 91 0.26 -9.08 17.34
C VAL A 91 1.56 -8.36 17.71
N ASP A 92 1.59 -7.04 17.60
CA ASP A 92 2.76 -6.22 17.92
C ASP A 92 3.18 -6.37 19.40
N SER A 93 2.21 -6.33 20.30
CA SER A 93 2.45 -6.51 21.74
C SER A 93 2.81 -7.95 22.15
N GLY A 94 2.66 -8.92 21.24
CA GLY A 94 2.83 -10.34 21.54
C GLY A 94 1.66 -10.98 22.32
N GLU A 95 0.57 -10.25 22.53
CA GLU A 95 -0.67 -10.80 23.14
C GLU A 95 -1.30 -11.87 22.25
N LEU A 96 -1.21 -11.71 20.93
CA LEU A 96 -1.83 -12.58 19.94
C LEU A 96 -0.79 -13.19 18.99
N ASP A 97 -0.78 -14.51 18.91
CA ASP A 97 0.00 -15.26 17.93
C ASP A 97 -0.96 -15.85 16.89
N LEU A 98 -0.90 -15.32 15.66
CA LEU A 98 -1.80 -15.73 14.57
C LEU A 98 -1.70 -17.22 14.21
N SER A 99 -0.55 -17.85 14.51
CA SER A 99 -0.39 -19.30 14.29
C SER A 99 -1.18 -20.18 15.25
N LYS A 100 -1.66 -19.62 16.35
CA LYS A 100 -2.45 -20.31 17.38
C LYS A 100 -3.95 -20.04 17.29
N VAL A 101 -4.36 -19.17 16.38
CA VAL A 101 -5.77 -18.85 16.15
C VAL A 101 -6.44 -20.01 15.43
N PRO A 102 -7.59 -20.50 15.89
CA PRO A 102 -8.33 -21.55 15.21
C PRO A 102 -8.78 -21.08 13.82
N ALA A 103 -8.84 -22.03 12.89
CA ALA A 103 -9.41 -21.77 11.57
C ALA A 103 -10.95 -21.77 11.67
N HIS A 104 -11.56 -20.75 11.11
CA HIS A 104 -13.00 -20.58 10.97
C HIS A 104 -13.43 -20.81 9.51
N SER A 105 -14.71 -20.90 9.26
CA SER A 105 -15.25 -21.05 7.91
C SER A 105 -15.07 -19.76 7.09
N ASP A 106 -14.98 -19.91 5.78
CA ASP A 106 -14.91 -18.76 4.87
C ASP A 106 -16.10 -17.81 5.03
N GLU A 107 -17.28 -18.35 5.39
CA GLU A 107 -18.48 -17.56 5.62
C GLU A 107 -18.35 -16.68 6.87
N GLU A 108 -17.82 -17.22 7.96
CA GLU A 108 -17.56 -16.46 9.19
C GLU A 108 -16.49 -15.38 8.97
N ILE A 109 -15.40 -15.74 8.29
CA ILE A 109 -14.34 -14.79 7.95
C ILE A 109 -14.88 -13.66 7.07
N ARG A 110 -15.65 -13.99 6.02
CA ARG A 110 -16.25 -12.98 5.13
C ARG A 110 -17.23 -12.07 5.87
N ALA A 111 -17.97 -12.61 6.83
CA ALA A 111 -18.92 -11.82 7.62
C ALA A 111 -18.24 -10.67 8.37
N VAL A 112 -17.01 -10.85 8.83
CA VAL A 112 -16.25 -9.80 9.55
C VAL A 112 -15.37 -8.97 8.64
N ILE A 113 -14.81 -9.54 7.57
CA ILE A 113 -13.87 -8.86 6.65
C ILE A 113 -14.61 -7.97 5.63
N ASP A 114 -15.69 -8.47 5.01
CA ASP A 114 -16.37 -7.74 3.92
C ASP A 114 -16.86 -6.34 4.31
N PRO A 115 -17.42 -6.10 5.51
CA PRO A 115 -17.82 -4.76 5.91
C PRO A 115 -16.64 -3.78 5.97
N VAL A 116 -15.49 -4.24 6.46
CA VAL A 116 -14.26 -3.43 6.60
C VAL A 116 -13.70 -3.08 5.24
N VAL A 117 -13.60 -4.07 4.35
CA VAL A 117 -13.14 -3.87 2.97
C VAL A 117 -14.06 -2.89 2.23
N ARG A 118 -15.38 -3.03 2.35
CA ARG A 118 -16.35 -2.12 1.72
C ARG A 118 -16.16 -0.68 2.20
N ALA A 119 -15.97 -0.47 3.49
CA ALA A 119 -15.74 0.87 4.05
C ALA A 119 -14.45 1.51 3.49
N THR A 120 -13.38 0.74 3.36
CA THR A 120 -12.13 1.21 2.76
C THR A 120 -12.28 1.51 1.28
N VAL A 121 -12.93 0.63 0.51
CA VAL A 121 -13.21 0.86 -0.92
C VAL A 121 -14.09 2.10 -1.12
N GLU A 122 -15.09 2.31 -0.28
CA GLU A 122 -15.91 3.52 -0.33
C GLU A 122 -15.08 4.79 -0.09
N ARG A 123 -14.16 4.76 0.90
CA ARG A 123 -13.23 5.87 1.15
C ARG A 123 -12.34 6.14 -0.06
N ILE A 124 -11.80 5.10 -0.69
CA ILE A 124 -11.00 5.22 -1.92
C ILE A 124 -11.84 5.86 -3.03
N ASN A 125 -13.06 5.38 -3.26
CA ASN A 125 -13.94 5.90 -4.29
C ASN A 125 -14.32 7.38 -4.05
N LYS A 126 -14.55 7.77 -2.80
CA LYS A 126 -14.75 9.19 -2.44
C LYS A 126 -13.54 10.06 -2.80
N ASN A 127 -12.32 9.58 -2.53
CA ASN A 127 -11.10 10.29 -2.87
C ASN A 127 -10.90 10.39 -4.39
N VAL A 128 -11.19 9.32 -5.13
CA VAL A 128 -11.18 9.32 -6.61
C VAL A 128 -12.20 10.31 -7.17
N ALA A 129 -13.42 10.30 -6.64
CA ALA A 129 -14.46 11.25 -7.04
C ALA A 129 -14.06 12.71 -6.78
N LYS A 130 -13.46 12.98 -5.61
CA LYS A 130 -12.92 14.30 -5.25
C LYS A 130 -11.83 14.75 -6.23
N ARG A 131 -10.86 13.88 -6.53
CA ARG A 131 -9.82 14.16 -7.54
C ARG A 131 -10.42 14.47 -8.91
N ASN A 132 -11.37 13.67 -9.35
CA ASN A 132 -12.00 13.85 -10.65
C ASN A 132 -12.82 15.15 -10.71
N ALA A 133 -13.44 15.56 -9.59
CA ALA A 133 -14.11 16.86 -9.50
C ALA A 133 -13.13 18.03 -9.67
N TYR A 134 -11.96 17.95 -9.04
CA TYR A 134 -10.92 18.97 -9.22
C TYR A 134 -10.40 19.03 -10.67
N LEU A 135 -10.15 17.87 -11.30
CA LEU A 135 -9.75 17.83 -12.70
C LEU A 135 -10.81 18.43 -13.63
N LYS A 136 -12.10 18.23 -13.32
CA LYS A 136 -13.20 18.83 -14.07
C LYS A 136 -13.28 20.34 -13.85
N GLU A 137 -13.06 20.81 -12.64
CA GLU A 137 -13.13 22.23 -12.27
C GLU A 137 -11.96 23.04 -12.84
N TRP A 138 -10.77 22.53 -12.69
CA TRP A 138 -9.55 23.24 -13.08
C TRP A 138 -9.09 22.92 -14.51
N GLY A 139 -9.63 21.87 -15.09
CA GLY A 139 -9.25 21.40 -16.41
C GLY A 139 -7.91 20.66 -16.42
N ASP A 140 -7.60 20.16 -17.60
CA ASP A 140 -6.30 19.63 -17.95
C ASP A 140 -5.77 20.41 -19.15
N ARG A 141 -4.48 20.75 -19.15
CA ARG A 141 -3.89 21.48 -20.27
C ARG A 141 -3.20 20.52 -21.22
N GLU A 142 -3.11 20.90 -22.48
CA GLU A 142 -2.28 20.18 -23.43
C GLU A 142 -0.81 20.27 -23.04
N GLY A 143 -0.11 19.12 -23.13
CA GLY A 143 1.35 19.07 -22.88
C GLY A 143 2.17 19.90 -23.87
N PRO A 144 3.48 20.04 -23.62
CA PRO A 144 4.22 19.34 -22.57
C PRO A 144 3.99 19.95 -21.17
N TYR A 145 3.94 19.09 -20.16
CA TYR A 145 3.81 19.52 -18.78
C TYR A 145 5.14 19.97 -18.19
N LEU A 146 5.12 21.04 -17.40
CA LEU A 146 6.25 21.44 -16.59
C LEU A 146 6.30 20.54 -15.34
N TYR A 147 7.21 19.60 -15.34
CA TYR A 147 7.43 18.65 -14.28
C TYR A 147 8.62 19.08 -13.42
N ILE A 148 8.43 19.17 -12.12
CA ILE A 148 9.50 19.43 -11.17
C ILE A 148 9.58 18.35 -10.10
N ILE A 149 10.79 18.09 -9.64
CA ILE A 149 11.09 17.17 -8.55
C ILE A 149 11.50 17.98 -7.34
N VAL A 150 10.91 17.69 -6.21
CA VAL A 150 11.28 18.26 -4.91
C VAL A 150 11.83 17.13 -4.05
N ALA A 151 13.08 17.24 -3.65
CA ALA A 151 13.81 16.17 -2.99
C ALA A 151 14.95 16.74 -2.12
N THR A 152 14.61 17.52 -1.10
CA THR A 152 15.60 18.11 -0.19
C THR A 152 16.09 17.14 0.88
N GLY A 153 15.35 16.05 1.11
CA GLY A 153 15.57 15.15 2.24
C GLY A 153 14.80 15.54 3.50
N ASN A 154 14.20 16.72 3.51
CA ASN A 154 13.36 17.21 4.60
C ASN A 154 11.96 17.53 4.07
N ILE A 155 10.95 16.80 4.53
CA ILE A 155 9.57 16.96 4.02
C ILE A 155 9.01 18.37 4.26
N TYR A 156 9.42 19.05 5.31
CA TYR A 156 8.94 20.40 5.61
C TYR A 156 9.49 21.41 4.60
N GLU A 157 10.75 21.30 4.21
CA GLU A 157 11.35 22.08 3.14
C GLU A 157 10.74 21.70 1.78
N ASP A 158 10.46 20.43 1.55
CA ASP A 158 9.81 19.93 0.35
C ASP A 158 8.42 20.57 0.15
N ILE A 159 7.66 20.76 1.23
CA ILE A 159 6.38 21.46 1.18
C ILE A 159 6.55 22.92 0.71
N ILE A 160 7.58 23.63 1.21
CA ILE A 160 7.86 25.01 0.83
C ILE A 160 8.23 25.09 -0.65
N GLN A 161 9.13 24.21 -1.11
CA GLN A 161 9.55 24.14 -2.51
C GLN A 161 8.42 23.72 -3.45
N ALA A 162 7.61 22.73 -3.06
CA ALA A 162 6.44 22.32 -3.82
C ALA A 162 5.44 23.46 -4.01
N LYS A 163 5.13 24.22 -2.95
CA LYS A 163 4.28 25.40 -3.04
C LYS A 163 4.87 26.50 -3.91
N ALA A 164 6.18 26.72 -3.85
CA ALA A 164 6.87 27.66 -4.71
C ALA A 164 6.79 27.24 -6.18
N GLY A 165 7.06 25.97 -6.47
CA GLY A 165 6.95 25.39 -7.80
C GLY A 165 5.55 25.51 -8.40
N ALA A 166 4.51 25.19 -7.61
CA ALA A 166 3.13 25.36 -8.03
C ALA A 166 2.80 26.81 -8.38
N LYS A 167 3.24 27.78 -7.56
CA LYS A 167 3.07 29.21 -7.84
C LYS A 167 3.81 29.70 -9.08
N GLN A 168 4.91 29.03 -9.47
CA GLN A 168 5.67 29.31 -10.67
C GLN A 168 5.12 28.61 -11.92
N GLY A 169 4.02 27.88 -11.79
CA GLY A 169 3.30 27.27 -12.91
C GLY A 169 3.73 25.83 -13.20
N ALA A 170 4.28 25.11 -12.24
CA ALA A 170 4.50 23.68 -12.41
C ALA A 170 3.16 22.94 -12.53
N ASP A 171 3.07 22.05 -13.50
CA ASP A 171 1.89 21.21 -13.73
C ASP A 171 1.94 19.93 -12.90
N ILE A 172 3.15 19.41 -12.70
CA ILE A 172 3.41 18.17 -11.95
C ILE A 172 4.51 18.44 -10.94
N ILE A 173 4.25 18.06 -9.68
CA ILE A 173 5.24 18.12 -8.62
C ILE A 173 5.43 16.71 -8.08
N ALA A 174 6.63 16.15 -8.26
CA ALA A 174 7.01 14.89 -7.65
C ALA A 174 7.82 15.15 -6.38
N VAL A 175 7.42 14.54 -5.29
CA VAL A 175 8.16 14.54 -4.03
C VAL A 175 8.83 13.18 -3.87
N ILE A 176 10.14 13.16 -3.73
CA ILE A 176 10.90 11.94 -3.49
C ILE A 176 11.08 11.81 -1.98
N ARG A 177 10.53 10.77 -1.41
CA ARG A 177 10.58 10.55 0.03
C ARG A 177 11.86 9.91 0.51
N THR A 178 12.43 8.99 -0.26
CA THR A 178 13.70 8.34 0.05
C THR A 178 14.45 7.98 -1.23
N THR A 179 15.77 7.86 -1.16
CA THR A 179 16.60 7.34 -2.26
C THR A 179 16.38 5.84 -2.48
N GLY A 180 15.91 5.13 -1.46
CA GLY A 180 15.54 3.72 -1.55
C GLY A 180 14.03 3.56 -1.64
N GLN A 181 13.43 3.86 -2.78
CA GLN A 181 11.96 3.80 -2.97
C GLN A 181 11.38 2.40 -2.73
N SER A 182 12.16 1.36 -2.92
CA SER A 182 11.79 -0.01 -2.52
C SER A 182 11.53 -0.16 -1.01
N LEU A 183 11.96 0.80 -0.20
CA LEU A 183 11.76 0.84 1.24
C LEU A 183 10.52 1.65 1.66
N LEU A 184 9.69 2.09 0.73
CA LEU A 184 8.48 2.87 1.03
C LEU A 184 7.52 2.13 1.98
N ASP A 185 7.56 0.82 2.00
CA ASP A 185 6.78 0.00 2.92
C ASP A 185 7.19 0.21 4.39
N TYR A 186 8.41 0.70 4.62
CA TYR A 186 8.96 0.98 5.94
C TYR A 186 8.98 2.46 6.30
N VAL A 187 8.43 3.31 5.42
CA VAL A 187 8.36 4.74 5.72
C VAL A 187 7.16 4.99 6.61
N PRO A 188 7.35 5.57 7.81
CA PRO A 188 6.27 5.90 8.72
C PRO A 188 5.25 6.81 8.06
N TYR A 189 3.99 6.68 8.46
CA TYR A 189 2.96 7.62 8.08
C TYR A 189 3.27 9.00 8.68
N GLY A 190 3.27 10.05 7.86
CA GLY A 190 3.58 11.40 8.30
C GLY A 190 4.95 11.91 7.88
N ALA A 191 5.63 12.60 8.77
CA ALA A 191 6.96 13.11 8.52
C ALA A 191 7.93 11.96 8.27
N THR A 192 8.58 11.97 7.13
CA THR A 192 9.60 10.98 6.86
C THR A 192 10.93 11.46 7.38
N THR A 193 11.62 10.56 7.87
CA THR A 193 13.02 10.43 8.17
C THR A 193 13.87 11.65 7.86
N GLU A 194 13.88 12.61 8.76
CA GLU A 194 14.96 13.59 8.79
C GLU A 194 16.31 12.86 8.80
N GLY A 195 17.16 13.21 7.86
CA GLY A 195 18.53 12.68 7.78
C GLY A 195 18.72 11.42 6.94
N PHE A 196 17.67 10.85 6.35
CA PHE A 196 17.79 9.68 5.46
C PHE A 196 17.57 9.99 3.97
N GLY A 197 17.62 11.26 3.58
CA GLY A 197 17.52 11.66 2.18
C GLY A 197 16.17 11.30 1.57
N GLY A 198 15.14 11.63 2.25
CA GLY A 198 13.78 11.24 1.92
C GLY A 198 13.03 12.04 0.89
#